data_35f46e6c39e3ce3f4a044f952973a51b
#
_entry.id   35f46e6c39e3ce3f4a044f952973a51b
#
_cell.length_a   1.000
_cell.length_b   1.000
_cell.length_c   1.000
_cell.angle_alpha   90.00
_cell.angle_beta   90.00
_cell.angle_gamma   90.00
#
_symmetry.space_group_name_H-M   'P 1'
#
loop_
_entity.id
_entity.type
_entity.pdbx_description
1 polymer ?
#
loop_
_entity_poly.entity_id
_entity_poly.type
_entity_poly.pdbx_seq_one_letter_code
_entity_poly.pdbx_strand_id
1 'polypeptide(L)' 'SWPDTIRVAVNVSANQFIRPGYRKAVAAALQASGLAPGRLELEITESVFVGDLETVDAIFRDLKKLGVRLSLDDFGTGY' A
#
# COMPACT_ATOMS: atom_id res chain seq x y z
N SER A 1 8.57 11.87 -15.90
CA SER A 1 8.80 11.51 -14.51
C SER A 1 8.03 12.45 -13.57
N TRP A 2 7.81 12.01 -12.36
CA TRP A 2 7.04 12.77 -11.40
C TRP A 2 7.95 13.76 -10.67
N PRO A 3 7.49 14.99 -10.41
CA PRO A 3 8.23 15.91 -9.55
C PRO A 3 8.44 15.32 -8.15
N ASP A 4 9.53 15.68 -7.52
CA ASP A 4 9.87 15.13 -6.21
C ASP A 4 8.86 15.49 -5.13
N THR A 5 8.06 16.53 -5.33
CA THR A 5 7.08 16.97 -4.35
C THR A 5 5.73 16.27 -4.47
N ILE A 6 5.51 15.52 -5.54
CA ILE A 6 4.23 14.86 -5.74
C ILE A 6 4.14 13.58 -4.92
N ARG A 7 3.04 13.44 -4.19
CA ARG A 7 2.67 12.21 -3.51
C ARG A 7 1.33 11.76 -4.04
N VAL A 8 1.17 10.46 -4.17
CA VAL A 8 -0.06 9.87 -4.66
C VAL A 8 -0.65 9.02 -3.53
N ALA A 9 -1.87 9.32 -3.13
CA ALA A 9 -2.58 8.55 -2.11
C ALA A 9 -3.65 7.72 -2.82
N VAL A 10 -3.70 6.43 -2.51
CA VAL A 10 -4.65 5.51 -3.12
C VAL A 10 -5.39 4.77 -2.03
N ASN A 11 -6.72 4.81 -2.09
CA ASN A 11 -7.56 4.05 -1.16
C ASN A 11 -7.61 2.60 -1.61
N VAL A 12 -7.36 1.70 -0.68
CA VAL A 12 -7.32 0.26 -0.96
C VAL A 12 -8.32 -0.45 -0.06
N SER A 13 -9.24 -1.18 -0.67
CA SER A 13 -10.18 -1.98 0.11
C SER A 13 -9.48 -3.21 0.70
N ALA A 14 -10.04 -3.73 1.80
CA ALA A 14 -9.49 -4.93 2.41
C ALA A 14 -9.42 -6.09 1.40
N ASN A 15 -10.46 -6.24 0.59
CA ASN A 15 -10.51 -7.31 -0.39
C ASN A 15 -9.39 -7.21 -1.43
N GLN A 16 -9.07 -6.00 -1.84
CA GLN A 16 -7.96 -5.79 -2.78
C GLN A 16 -6.62 -6.06 -2.12
N PHE A 17 -6.47 -5.59 -0.88
CA PHE A 17 -5.22 -5.66 -0.16
C PHE A 17 -4.76 -7.10 0.06
N ILE A 18 -5.70 -7.99 0.40
CA ILE A 18 -5.37 -9.38 0.70
C ILE A 18 -5.35 -10.27 -0.53
N ARG A 19 -5.66 -9.74 -1.70
CA ARG A 19 -5.70 -10.55 -2.92
C ARG A 19 -4.30 -11.01 -3.31
N PRO A 20 -4.14 -12.29 -3.70
CA PRO A 20 -2.84 -12.77 -4.16
C PRO A 20 -2.33 -11.93 -5.34
N GLY A 21 -1.05 -11.60 -5.30
CA GLY A 21 -0.44 -10.82 -6.36
C GLY A 21 -0.58 -9.31 -6.21
N TYR A 22 -1.20 -8.83 -5.14
CA TYR A 22 -1.36 -7.39 -4.96
C TYR A 22 0.00 -6.67 -4.90
N ARG A 23 0.96 -7.24 -4.17
CA ARG A 23 2.30 -6.66 -4.10
C ARG A 23 2.94 -6.53 -5.48
N LYS A 24 2.77 -7.57 -6.31
CA LYS A 24 3.32 -7.53 -7.68
C LYS A 24 2.65 -6.46 -8.52
N ALA A 25 1.34 -6.30 -8.34
CA ALA A 25 0.60 -5.27 -9.06
C ALA A 25 1.09 -3.87 -8.67
N VAL A 26 1.34 -3.65 -7.38
CA VAL A 26 1.87 -2.37 -6.90
C VAL A 26 3.26 -2.12 -7.48
N ALA A 27 4.13 -3.13 -7.44
CA ALA A 27 5.47 -2.99 -7.97
C ALA A 27 5.46 -2.67 -9.47
N ALA A 28 4.58 -3.35 -10.23
CA ALA A 28 4.46 -3.10 -11.66
C ALA A 28 3.96 -1.69 -11.94
N ALA A 29 2.99 -1.21 -11.15
CA ALA A 29 2.46 0.14 -11.31
C ALA A 29 3.55 1.20 -11.02
N LEU A 30 4.37 0.97 -10.01
CA LEU A 30 5.47 1.88 -9.70
C LEU A 30 6.47 1.94 -10.85
N GLN A 31 6.82 0.79 -11.42
CA GLN A 31 7.72 0.74 -12.56
C GLN A 31 7.14 1.45 -13.77
N ALA A 32 5.88 1.20 -14.07
CA ALA A 32 5.24 1.77 -15.25
C ALA A 32 5.10 3.28 -15.15
N SER A 33 4.83 3.79 -13.95
CA SER A 33 4.61 5.22 -13.74
C SER A 33 5.91 6.01 -13.54
N GLY A 34 7.00 5.34 -13.18
CA GLY A 34 8.24 6.01 -12.82
C GLY A 34 8.18 6.73 -11.47
N LEU A 35 7.14 6.48 -10.69
CA LEU A 35 6.98 7.10 -9.39
C LEU A 35 7.90 6.44 -8.37
N ALA A 36 8.61 7.25 -7.58
CA ALA A 36 9.43 6.71 -6.50
C ALA A 36 8.51 6.07 -5.44
N PRO A 37 8.86 4.89 -4.93
CA PRO A 37 7.98 4.20 -3.98
C PRO A 37 7.57 5.05 -2.78
N GLY A 38 8.48 5.87 -2.24
CA GLY A 38 8.16 6.73 -1.10
C GLY A 38 7.14 7.82 -1.39
N ARG A 39 6.77 8.00 -2.67
CA ARG A 39 5.75 8.96 -3.07
C ARG A 39 4.36 8.35 -3.12
N LEU A 40 4.27 7.03 -3.02
CA LEU A 40 2.99 6.33 -3.04
C LEU A 40 2.56 6.01 -1.61
N GLU A 41 1.36 6.44 -1.27
CA GLU A 41 0.76 6.12 0.02
C GLU A 41 -0.49 5.29 -0.21
N LEU A 42 -0.55 4.13 0.45
CA LEU A 42 -1.72 3.25 0.38
C LEU A 42 -2.53 3.44 1.65
N GLU A 43 -3.76 3.92 1.48
CA GLU A 43 -4.68 4.14 2.59
C GLU A 43 -5.59 2.93 2.69
N ILE A 44 -5.44 2.18 3.77
CA ILE A 44 -6.09 0.89 3.93
C ILE A 44 -7.12 1.02 5.04
N THR A 45 -8.34 0.50 4.82
CA THR A 45 -9.36 0.55 5.84
C THR A 45 -9.04 -0.44 6.95
N GLU A 46 -9.48 -0.13 8.17
CA GLU A 46 -9.22 -1.00 9.31
C GLU A 46 -9.85 -2.37 9.18
N SER A 47 -10.85 -2.52 8.31
CA SER A 47 -11.50 -3.80 8.09
C SER A 47 -10.53 -4.89 7.62
N VAL A 48 -9.36 -4.51 7.13
CA VAL A 48 -8.33 -5.47 6.74
C VAL A 48 -7.91 -6.35 7.92
N PHE A 49 -8.05 -5.85 9.14
CA PHE A 49 -7.65 -6.58 10.34
C PHE A 49 -8.69 -7.57 10.84
N VAL A 50 -9.83 -7.67 10.18
CA VAL A 50 -10.89 -8.60 10.61
C VAL A 50 -10.54 -10.05 10.25
N GLY A 51 -9.69 -10.26 9.28
CA GLY A 51 -9.37 -11.60 8.80
C GLY A 51 -8.08 -12.16 9.38
N ASP A 52 -7.32 -12.80 8.53
CA ASP A 52 -6.06 -13.45 8.89
C ASP A 52 -4.96 -12.41 9.09
N LEU A 53 -4.66 -12.12 10.35
CA LEU A 53 -3.68 -11.09 10.68
C LEU A 53 -2.27 -11.47 10.23
N GLU A 54 -1.95 -12.75 10.18
CA GLU A 54 -0.64 -13.17 9.70
C GLU A 54 -0.45 -12.84 8.23
N THR A 55 -1.48 -13.08 7.42
CA THR A 55 -1.44 -12.74 6.01
C THR A 55 -1.33 -11.24 5.83
N VAL A 56 -2.11 -10.46 6.59
CA VAL A 56 -2.09 -9.01 6.52
C VAL A 56 -0.69 -8.49 6.87
N ASP A 57 -0.10 -9.01 7.95
CA ASP A 57 1.21 -8.56 8.38
C ASP A 57 2.28 -8.85 7.33
N ALA A 58 2.22 -10.03 6.70
CA ALA A 58 3.16 -10.37 5.64
C ALA A 58 3.04 -9.41 4.45
N ILE A 59 1.82 -9.04 4.07
CA ILE A 59 1.60 -8.11 2.98
C ILE A 59 2.14 -6.73 3.35
N PHE A 60 1.89 -6.26 4.57
CA PHE A 60 2.44 -5.00 5.03
C PHE A 60 3.96 -4.97 4.93
N ARG A 61 4.61 -6.03 5.37
CA ARG A 61 6.07 -6.12 5.30
C ARG A 61 6.57 -6.08 3.87
N ASP A 62 5.91 -6.82 2.97
CA ASP A 62 6.32 -6.85 1.58
C ASP A 62 6.17 -5.50 0.92
N LEU A 63 5.08 -4.79 1.20
CA LEU A 63 4.87 -3.47 0.64
C LEU A 63 5.87 -2.46 1.20
N LYS A 64 6.20 -2.55 2.49
CA LYS A 64 7.22 -1.69 3.06
C LYS A 64 8.58 -1.92 2.45
N LYS A 65 8.88 -3.15 2.07
CA LYS A 65 10.15 -3.45 1.38
C LYS A 65 10.22 -2.78 0.02
N LEU A 66 9.07 -2.54 -0.60
CA LEU A 66 9.04 -1.78 -1.85
C LEU A 66 9.30 -0.29 -1.61
N GLY A 67 9.15 0.18 -0.39
CA GLY A 67 9.35 1.57 -0.05
C GLY A 67 8.10 2.42 -0.03
N VAL A 68 6.93 1.84 -0.29
CA VAL A 68 5.68 2.59 -0.27
C VAL A 68 5.25 2.91 1.16
N ARG A 69 4.43 3.94 1.31
CA ARG A 69 3.89 4.33 2.60
C ARG A 69 2.54 3.66 2.81
N LEU A 70 2.27 3.30 4.06
CA LEU A 70 1.01 2.66 4.43
C LEU A 70 0.36 3.46 5.54
N SER A 71 -0.95 3.67 5.44
CA SER A 71 -1.70 4.32 6.51
C SER A 71 -3.05 3.63 6.67
N LEU A 72 -3.60 3.74 7.88
CA LEU A 72 -4.92 3.20 8.18
C LEU A 72 -5.92 4.34 8.15
N ASP A 73 -6.87 4.25 7.24
CA ASP A 73 -7.76 5.35 6.92
C ASP A 73 -8.64 5.76 8.10
N ASP A 74 -9.31 4.80 8.70
CA ASP A 74 -10.33 5.10 9.71
C ASP A 74 -9.77 5.47 11.08
N PHE A 75 -8.52 5.11 11.35
CA PHE A 75 -7.90 5.44 12.62
C PHE A 75 -7.15 6.77 12.60
N GLY A 76 -6.83 7.27 11.42
CA GLY A 76 -6.02 8.47 11.30
C GLY A 76 -4.61 8.29 11.81
N THR A 77 -4.15 7.06 11.99
CA THR A 77 -2.81 6.79 12.48
C THR A 77 -1.98 6.14 11.39
N GLY A 78 -0.70 6.53 11.33
CA GLY A 78 0.22 5.90 10.40
C GLY A 78 0.62 4.50 10.86
N TYR A 79 0.97 3.70 9.91
CA TYR A 79 1.41 2.35 10.18
C TYR A 79 2.92 2.25 9.99
#